data_f6f317491f08a114d21e1ae1a74635e7
#
_entry.id   f6f317491f08a114d21e1ae1a74635e7
#
_cell.length_a   1.000
_cell.length_b   1.000
_cell.length_c   1.000
_cell.angle_alpha   90.00
_cell.angle_beta   90.00
_cell.angle_gamma   90.00
#
_symmetry.space_group_name_H-M   'P 1'
#
loop_
_entity.id
_entity.type
_entity.pdbx_description
1 polymer ?
#
loop_
_entity_poly.entity_id
_entity_poly.type
_entity_poly.pdbx_seq_one_letter_code
_entity_poly.pdbx_strand_id
1 'polypeptide(L)'
;MKIELIKLKFNDTYSYKYKPFTYCCNEIQNNECIEFTNENLTNLNVDYDEEYGFIPQFCTSYTDIVTSYEDEWTQTDNYPIQFCPHCGEKIEITVVDGVDVSDKYNKLSKQREELWKKCQRTDSKKEEYKLREQVRKLDDQINDFYELGELEGE
;
A
#
# COMPACT_ATOMS: atom_id res chain seq x y z
N MET A 1 -9.49 5.24 -18.73
CA MET A 1 -8.50 4.33 -18.10
C MET A 1 -9.24 3.46 -17.10
N LYS A 2 -9.02 2.14 -17.12
CA LYS A 2 -9.68 1.20 -16.18
C LYS A 2 -8.65 0.52 -15.31
N ILE A 3 -8.94 0.44 -14.02
CA ILE A 3 -8.08 -0.18 -13.01
C ILE A 3 -8.91 -1.20 -12.24
N GLU A 4 -8.46 -2.44 -12.25
CA GLU A 4 -9.09 -3.53 -11.53
C GLU A 4 -8.30 -3.80 -10.25
N LEU A 5 -8.99 -3.76 -9.12
CA LEU A 5 -8.43 -4.03 -7.82
C LEU A 5 -8.82 -5.43 -7.35
N ILE A 6 -7.90 -6.05 -6.63
CA ILE A 6 -8.13 -7.27 -5.88
C ILE A 6 -8.00 -6.93 -4.40
N LYS A 7 -9.04 -7.23 -3.63
CA LYS A 7 -9.06 -7.05 -2.19
C LYS A 7 -8.41 -8.24 -1.52
N LEU A 8 -7.35 -8.02 -0.78
CA LEU A 8 -6.70 -9.03 0.04
C LEU A 8 -7.26 -8.97 1.47
N LYS A 9 -7.71 -10.11 1.98
CA LYS A 9 -8.07 -10.27 3.38
C LYS A 9 -6.99 -11.08 4.09
N PHE A 10 -6.51 -10.59 5.24
CA PHE A 10 -5.63 -11.32 6.15
C PHE A 10 -6.01 -11.02 7.60
N ASN A 11 -6.57 -12.03 8.24
CA ASN A 11 -7.24 -11.93 9.55
C ASN A 11 -8.38 -10.88 9.51
N ASP A 12 -8.31 -9.84 10.37
CA ASP A 12 -9.29 -8.75 10.43
C ASP A 12 -8.81 -7.51 9.66
N THR A 13 -7.77 -7.64 8.84
CA THR A 13 -7.18 -6.56 8.06
C THR A 13 -7.40 -6.79 6.57
N TYR A 14 -7.46 -5.70 5.83
CA TYR A 14 -7.63 -5.70 4.38
C TYR A 14 -6.65 -4.75 3.73
N SER A 15 -6.26 -5.11 2.51
CA SER A 15 -5.46 -4.25 1.63
C SER A 15 -5.91 -4.43 0.19
N TYR A 16 -5.29 -3.70 -0.73
CA TYR A 16 -5.61 -3.79 -2.14
C TYR A 16 -4.34 -4.02 -2.95
N LYS A 17 -4.46 -4.88 -3.97
CA LYS A 17 -3.51 -5.00 -5.07
C LYS A 17 -4.24 -4.62 -6.36
N TYR A 18 -3.52 -4.15 -7.36
CA TYR A 18 -4.10 -3.84 -8.66
C TYR A 18 -3.54 -4.77 -9.74
N LYS A 19 -4.37 -5.07 -10.73
CA LYS A 19 -3.91 -5.77 -11.94
C LYS A 19 -3.17 -4.80 -12.84
N PRO A 20 -2.20 -5.28 -13.64
CA PRO A 20 -1.54 -4.44 -14.63
C PRO A 20 -2.55 -3.63 -15.45
N PHE A 21 -2.34 -2.34 -15.59
CA PHE A 21 -3.19 -1.46 -16.37
C PHE A 21 -2.35 -0.55 -17.26
N THR A 22 -2.99 0.05 -18.25
CA THR A 22 -2.35 1.00 -19.17
C THR A 22 -2.81 2.40 -18.85
N TYR A 23 -1.86 3.31 -18.68
CA TYR A 23 -2.15 4.73 -18.52
C TYR A 23 -2.82 5.30 -19.78
N CYS A 24 -3.77 6.22 -19.59
CA CYS A 24 -4.49 6.84 -20.70
C CYS A 24 -3.63 7.80 -21.52
N CYS A 25 -2.55 8.34 -20.94
CA CYS A 25 -1.57 9.18 -21.62
C CYS A 25 -0.24 9.18 -20.85
N ASN A 26 0.84 9.59 -21.51
CA ASN A 26 2.17 9.63 -20.90
C ASN A 26 2.29 10.72 -19.82
N GLU A 27 1.52 11.78 -19.93
CA GLU A 27 1.54 12.90 -19.00
C GLU A 27 1.07 12.49 -17.60
N ILE A 28 0.00 11.68 -17.47
CA ILE A 28 -0.44 11.19 -16.17
C ILE A 28 0.57 10.21 -15.57
N GLN A 29 1.21 9.39 -16.41
CA GLN A 29 2.21 8.42 -15.95
C GLN A 29 3.46 9.09 -15.36
N ASN A 30 3.86 10.24 -15.93
CA ASN A 30 5.10 10.94 -15.57
C ASN A 30 4.86 12.16 -14.67
N ASN A 31 3.64 12.38 -14.20
CA ASN A 31 3.31 13.52 -13.36
C ASN A 31 3.55 13.20 -11.89
N GLU A 32 4.58 13.80 -11.31
CA GLU A 32 4.96 13.61 -9.89
C GLU A 32 3.91 14.13 -8.89
N CYS A 33 2.95 14.94 -9.35
CA CYS A 33 1.85 15.44 -8.51
C CYS A 33 0.60 14.55 -8.59
N ILE A 34 0.64 13.46 -9.34
CA ILE A 34 -0.47 12.52 -9.46
C ILE A 34 -0.02 11.14 -8.95
N GLU A 35 -0.72 10.65 -7.94
CA GLU A 35 -0.40 9.39 -7.28
C GLU A 35 -1.62 8.47 -7.23
N PHE A 36 -1.39 7.16 -7.36
CA PHE A 36 -2.39 6.14 -7.11
C PHE A 36 -2.22 5.64 -5.67
N THR A 37 -3.10 6.06 -4.79
CA THR A 37 -2.96 5.83 -3.34
C THR A 37 -4.31 5.68 -2.65
N ASN A 38 -4.29 5.09 -1.46
CA ASN A 38 -5.41 5.10 -0.52
C ASN A 38 -5.06 5.83 0.79
N GLU A 39 -3.90 6.47 0.84
CA GLU A 39 -3.43 7.22 2.01
C GLU A 39 -3.83 8.69 1.93
N ASN A 40 -4.10 9.29 3.08
CA ASN A 40 -4.36 10.74 3.24
C ASN A 40 -5.39 11.29 2.24
N LEU A 41 -6.41 10.49 1.91
CA LEU A 41 -7.46 10.91 0.98
C LEU A 41 -8.29 12.02 1.61
N THR A 42 -8.29 13.17 0.95
CA THR A 42 -9.02 14.37 1.35
C THR A 42 -10.20 14.54 0.39
N ASN A 43 -11.34 14.94 0.91
CA ASN A 43 -12.59 15.10 0.21
C ASN A 43 -13.49 13.86 0.19
N LEU A 44 -14.49 13.91 1.07
CA LEU A 44 -15.33 12.83 1.56
C LEU A 44 -16.34 12.22 0.54
N ASN A 45 -16.14 12.40 -0.75
CA ASN A 45 -16.93 11.72 -1.78
C ASN A 45 -16.32 10.38 -2.20
N VAL A 46 -15.31 9.92 -1.47
CA VAL A 46 -14.72 8.59 -1.65
C VAL A 46 -15.46 7.63 -0.72
N ASP A 47 -15.90 6.50 -1.25
CA ASP A 47 -16.52 5.46 -0.46
C ASP A 47 -15.52 4.99 0.62
N TYR A 48 -15.82 5.35 1.86
CA TYR A 48 -15.13 4.85 3.03
C TYR A 48 -15.84 3.58 3.47
N ASP A 49 -15.16 2.48 3.36
CA ASP A 49 -15.59 1.25 3.98
C ASP A 49 -15.05 1.25 5.41
N GLU A 50 -15.95 1.36 6.42
CA GLU A 50 -15.56 1.38 7.84
C GLU A 50 -14.76 0.13 8.25
N GLU A 51 -14.96 -0.97 7.53
CA GLU A 51 -14.28 -2.24 7.76
C GLU A 51 -12.91 -2.32 7.08
N TYR A 52 -12.71 -1.59 5.95
CA TYR A 52 -11.59 -1.84 5.02
C TYR A 52 -10.75 -0.62 4.65
N GLY A 53 -11.11 0.55 5.15
CA GLY A 53 -10.47 1.79 4.78
C GLY A 53 -10.84 2.28 3.38
N PHE A 54 -10.10 3.23 2.87
CA PHE A 54 -10.37 3.81 1.57
C PHE A 54 -9.95 2.90 0.42
N ILE A 55 -10.85 2.76 -0.57
CA ILE A 55 -10.49 2.17 -1.86
C ILE A 55 -9.46 3.09 -2.54
N PRO A 56 -8.34 2.54 -3.05
CA PRO A 56 -7.32 3.33 -3.73
C PRO A 56 -7.87 4.16 -4.87
N GLN A 57 -7.39 5.39 -5.00
CA GLN A 57 -7.79 6.38 -6.00
C GLN A 57 -6.58 6.97 -6.70
N PHE A 58 -6.75 7.46 -7.92
CA PHE A 58 -5.82 8.44 -8.47
C PHE A 58 -6.08 9.79 -7.84
N CYS A 59 -5.03 10.42 -7.36
CA CYS A 59 -5.13 11.67 -6.61
C CYS A 59 -4.15 12.70 -7.15
N THR A 60 -4.54 13.95 -7.07
CA THR A 60 -3.57 15.05 -7.08
C THR A 60 -3.06 15.24 -5.67
N SER A 61 -1.74 15.12 -5.49
CA SER A 61 -1.09 15.24 -4.19
C SER A 61 -0.63 16.68 -3.97
N TYR A 62 -0.88 17.20 -2.78
CA TYR A 62 -0.42 18.51 -2.33
C TYR A 62 0.27 18.35 -0.97
N THR A 63 1.53 18.81 -0.89
CA THR A 63 2.31 18.74 0.35
C THR A 63 2.56 20.15 0.87
N ASP A 64 2.23 20.39 2.12
CA ASP A 64 2.42 21.66 2.81
C ASP A 64 3.28 21.47 4.06
N ILE A 65 3.94 22.56 4.48
CA ILE A 65 4.67 22.62 5.75
C ILE A 65 3.74 23.26 6.76
N VAL A 66 3.35 22.49 7.76
CA VAL A 66 2.52 22.98 8.86
C VAL A 66 3.41 23.29 10.05
N THR A 67 3.34 24.53 10.53
CA THR A 67 4.08 24.98 11.71
C THR A 67 3.13 25.19 12.88
N SER A 68 3.48 24.61 14.03
CA SER A 68 2.86 24.92 15.31
C SER A 68 3.86 25.69 16.20
N TYR A 69 3.42 26.09 17.39
CA TYR A 69 4.28 26.80 18.35
C TYR A 69 5.52 26.01 18.78
N GLU A 70 5.46 24.66 18.71
CA GLU A 70 6.51 23.78 19.21
C GLU A 70 7.16 22.91 18.12
N ASP A 71 6.46 22.66 16.99
CA ASP A 71 6.90 21.72 15.96
C ASP A 71 6.60 22.20 14.54
N GLU A 72 7.39 21.70 13.60
CA GLU A 72 7.19 21.83 12.16
C GLU A 72 7.12 20.43 11.55
N TRP A 73 6.06 20.15 10.75
CA TRP A 73 5.93 18.89 10.04
C TRP A 73 5.40 19.09 8.63
N THR A 74 5.65 18.11 7.75
CA THR A 74 5.04 18.08 6.43
C THR A 74 3.70 17.31 6.48
N GLN A 75 2.69 17.87 5.84
CA GLN A 75 1.39 17.24 5.64
C GLN A 75 1.14 17.10 4.16
N THR A 76 0.76 15.89 3.72
CA THR A 76 0.36 15.61 2.35
C THR A 76 -1.12 15.28 2.32
N ASP A 77 -1.87 16.01 1.51
CA ASP A 77 -3.29 15.79 1.25
C ASP A 77 -3.46 15.28 -0.18
N ASN A 78 -4.21 14.19 -0.35
CA ASN A 78 -4.49 13.55 -1.62
C ASN A 78 -5.94 13.77 -2.03
N TYR A 79 -6.15 14.44 -3.16
CA TYR A 79 -7.47 14.79 -3.71
C TYR A 79 -7.82 13.85 -4.86
N PRO A 80 -8.82 12.96 -4.70
CA PRO A 80 -9.23 12.03 -5.75
C PRO A 80 -9.67 12.73 -7.04
N ILE A 81 -9.24 12.20 -8.16
CA ILE A 81 -9.62 12.66 -9.50
C ILE A 81 -10.38 11.57 -10.26
N GLN A 82 -11.46 11.94 -10.93
CA GLN A 82 -12.28 11.03 -11.72
C GLN A 82 -11.94 11.06 -13.21
N PHE A 83 -11.20 12.05 -13.65
CA PHE A 83 -10.79 12.25 -15.04
C PHE A 83 -9.31 12.60 -15.09
N CYS A 84 -8.61 12.10 -16.09
CA CYS A 84 -7.24 12.51 -16.35
C CYS A 84 -7.19 14.02 -16.63
N PRO A 85 -6.39 14.81 -15.88
CA PRO A 85 -6.34 16.26 -16.09
C PRO A 85 -5.64 16.66 -17.40
N HIS A 86 -4.97 15.73 -18.06
CA HIS A 86 -4.23 15.99 -19.29
C HIS A 86 -5.04 15.63 -20.55
N CYS A 87 -5.60 14.40 -20.60
CA CYS A 87 -6.33 13.94 -21.80
C CYS A 87 -7.86 13.92 -21.63
N GLY A 88 -8.37 14.13 -20.41
CA GLY A 88 -9.81 14.13 -20.10
C GLY A 88 -10.46 12.75 -20.04
N GLU A 89 -9.69 11.65 -20.20
CA GLU A 89 -10.25 10.31 -20.12
C GLU A 89 -10.74 9.99 -18.71
N LYS A 90 -11.89 9.32 -18.62
CA LYS A 90 -12.45 8.88 -17.34
C LYS A 90 -11.57 7.81 -16.70
N ILE A 91 -11.36 7.92 -15.39
CA ILE A 91 -10.67 6.94 -14.56
C ILE A 91 -11.73 6.11 -13.86
N GLU A 92 -11.75 4.81 -14.14
CA GLU A 92 -12.69 3.86 -13.54
C GLU A 92 -11.89 2.85 -12.69
N ILE A 93 -12.20 2.81 -11.40
CA ILE A 93 -11.57 1.91 -10.44
C ILE A 93 -12.64 0.95 -9.95
N THR A 94 -12.38 -0.35 -10.03
CA THR A 94 -13.36 -1.39 -9.70
C THR A 94 -12.69 -2.51 -8.93
N VAL A 95 -13.26 -2.87 -7.78
CA VAL A 95 -12.86 -4.09 -7.05
C VAL A 95 -13.53 -5.28 -7.76
N VAL A 96 -12.72 -6.14 -8.38
CA VAL A 96 -13.22 -7.25 -9.20
C VAL A 96 -13.13 -8.59 -8.51
N ASP A 97 -12.31 -8.72 -7.46
CA ASP A 97 -12.10 -9.97 -6.74
C ASP A 97 -11.69 -9.73 -5.30
N GLY A 98 -11.84 -10.76 -4.46
CA GLY A 98 -11.40 -10.79 -3.07
C GLY A 98 -10.74 -12.11 -2.74
N VAL A 99 -9.55 -12.08 -2.16
CA VAL A 99 -8.75 -13.26 -1.80
C VAL A 99 -8.43 -13.24 -0.31
N ASP A 100 -8.73 -14.33 0.38
CA ASP A 100 -8.30 -14.53 1.77
C ASP A 100 -6.90 -15.16 1.78
N VAL A 101 -5.93 -14.40 2.28
CA VAL A 101 -4.52 -14.79 2.39
C VAL A 101 -4.08 -14.95 3.85
N SER A 102 -5.05 -15.07 4.78
CA SER A 102 -4.78 -15.18 6.22
C SER A 102 -3.81 -16.31 6.56
N ASP A 103 -3.95 -17.48 5.93
CA ASP A 103 -3.06 -18.62 6.19
C ASP A 103 -1.62 -18.33 5.78
N LYS A 104 -1.42 -17.69 4.62
CA LYS A 104 -0.09 -17.30 4.14
C LYS A 104 0.54 -16.25 5.05
N TYR A 105 -0.22 -15.23 5.41
CA TYR A 105 0.19 -14.19 6.33
C TYR A 105 0.59 -14.75 7.71
N ASN A 106 -0.27 -15.58 8.30
CA ASN A 106 -0.04 -16.18 9.62
C ASN A 106 1.20 -17.09 9.62
N LYS A 107 1.41 -17.85 8.54
CA LYS A 107 2.61 -18.69 8.37
C LYS A 107 3.89 -17.84 8.37
N LEU A 108 3.92 -16.75 7.61
CA LEU A 108 5.09 -15.86 7.57
C LEU A 108 5.32 -15.17 8.91
N SER A 109 4.26 -14.68 9.56
CA SER A 109 4.33 -14.05 10.88
C SER A 109 4.88 -14.99 11.95
N LYS A 110 4.45 -16.26 11.94
CA LYS A 110 4.97 -17.29 12.85
C LYS A 110 6.44 -17.59 12.59
N GLN A 111 6.83 -17.74 11.32
CA GLN A 111 8.25 -17.97 10.96
C GLN A 111 9.13 -16.79 11.40
N ARG A 112 8.66 -15.58 11.19
CA ARG A 112 9.34 -14.34 11.63
C ARG A 112 9.54 -14.33 13.14
N GLU A 113 8.50 -14.65 13.91
CA GLU A 113 8.58 -14.70 15.38
C GLU A 113 9.57 -15.77 15.88
N GLU A 114 9.56 -16.96 15.27
CA GLU A 114 10.49 -18.04 15.61
C GLU A 114 11.95 -17.66 15.35
N LEU A 115 12.23 -17.02 14.20
CA LEU A 115 13.58 -16.53 13.88
C LEU A 115 14.01 -15.40 14.82
N TRP A 116 13.11 -14.50 15.15
CA TRP A 116 13.39 -13.42 16.09
C TRP A 116 13.75 -13.94 17.48
N LYS A 117 13.02 -14.95 17.98
CA LYS A 117 13.34 -15.63 19.26
C LYS A 117 14.71 -16.31 19.22
N LYS A 118 15.08 -16.91 18.08
CA LYS A 118 16.43 -17.49 17.90
C LYS A 118 17.51 -16.40 17.90
N CYS A 119 17.26 -15.29 17.21
CA CYS A 119 18.17 -14.15 17.18
C CYS A 119 18.47 -13.60 18.58
N GLN A 120 17.45 -13.51 19.44
CA GLN A 120 17.60 -13.00 20.80
C GLN A 120 18.37 -13.96 21.73
N ARG A 121 18.47 -15.24 21.39
CA ARG A 121 19.10 -16.29 22.21
C ARG A 121 20.51 -16.66 21.77
N THR A 122 20.96 -16.19 20.62
CA THR A 122 22.29 -16.52 20.10
C THR A 122 23.35 -15.60 20.70
N ASP A 123 24.47 -16.17 21.11
CA ASP A 123 25.64 -15.44 21.63
C ASP A 123 26.66 -15.12 20.51
N SER A 124 26.45 -15.68 19.32
CA SER A 124 27.33 -15.49 18.17
C SER A 124 26.89 -14.29 17.32
N LYS A 125 27.68 -13.22 17.30
CA LYS A 125 27.40 -12.03 16.45
C LYS A 125 27.25 -12.37 14.97
N LYS A 126 27.97 -13.36 14.47
CA LYS A 126 27.88 -13.78 13.05
C LYS A 126 26.57 -14.50 12.77
N GLU A 127 26.09 -15.30 13.68
CA GLU A 127 24.82 -16.00 13.58
C GLU A 127 23.65 -15.01 13.77
N GLU A 128 23.75 -14.12 14.73
CA GLU A 128 22.79 -13.04 14.95
C GLU A 128 22.59 -12.21 13.66
N TYR A 129 23.66 -11.80 12.99
CA TYR A 129 23.58 -11.06 11.74
C TYR A 129 22.82 -11.83 10.66
N LYS A 130 23.10 -13.13 10.49
CA LYS A 130 22.39 -13.97 9.51
C LYS A 130 20.90 -14.10 9.83
N LEU A 131 20.57 -14.28 11.10
CA LEU A 131 19.18 -14.38 11.55
C LEU A 131 18.42 -13.06 11.35
N ARG A 132 19.04 -11.93 11.64
CA ARG A 132 18.46 -10.59 11.36
C ARG A 132 18.17 -10.36 9.88
N GLU A 133 19.07 -10.78 8.98
CA GLU A 133 18.84 -10.72 7.53
C GLU A 133 17.64 -11.59 7.09
N GLN A 134 17.48 -12.77 7.70
CA GLN A 134 16.31 -13.62 7.43
C GLN A 134 15.01 -13.00 7.96
N VAL A 135 15.05 -12.41 9.16
CA VAL A 135 13.89 -11.69 9.72
C VAL A 135 13.50 -10.52 8.80
N ARG A 136 14.47 -9.71 8.35
CA ARG A 136 14.21 -8.60 7.43
C ARG A 136 13.50 -9.05 6.14
N LYS A 137 13.96 -10.15 5.53
CA LYS A 137 13.29 -10.70 4.34
C LYS A 137 11.85 -11.14 4.59
N LEU A 138 11.56 -11.64 5.78
CA LEU A 138 10.18 -11.97 6.15
C LEU A 138 9.36 -10.71 6.46
N ASP A 139 9.97 -9.70 7.07
CA ASP A 139 9.32 -8.40 7.29
C ASP A 139 8.94 -7.76 5.95
N ASP A 140 9.84 -7.78 4.94
CA ASP A 140 9.57 -7.29 3.59
C ASP A 140 8.37 -8.03 2.97
N GLN A 141 8.32 -9.38 3.09
CA GLN A 141 7.18 -10.17 2.59
C GLN A 141 5.87 -9.93 3.36
N ILE A 142 5.95 -9.66 4.65
CA ILE A 142 4.77 -9.33 5.48
C ILE A 142 4.28 -7.92 5.13
N ASN A 143 5.18 -6.96 4.96
CA ASN A 143 4.84 -5.59 4.59
C ASN A 143 4.16 -5.52 3.22
N ASP A 144 4.56 -6.38 2.27
CA ASP A 144 3.91 -6.45 0.96
C ASP A 144 2.39 -6.69 1.05
N PHE A 145 1.89 -7.37 2.11
CA PHE A 145 0.45 -7.53 2.29
C PHE A 145 -0.27 -6.21 2.57
N TYR A 146 0.42 -5.23 3.17
CA TYR A 146 -0.16 -3.93 3.52
C TYR A 146 -0.02 -2.89 2.40
N GLU A 147 0.99 -3.05 1.55
CA GLU A 147 1.29 -2.08 0.52
C GLU A 147 0.34 -2.17 -0.68
N LEU A 148 -0.09 -1.03 -1.18
CA LEU A 148 -0.76 -0.94 -2.47
C LEU A 148 0.27 -1.20 -3.58
N GLY A 149 0.12 -2.30 -4.29
CA GLY A 149 1.07 -2.72 -5.30
C GLY A 149 0.41 -3.47 -6.46
N GLU A 150 1.18 -3.69 -7.52
CA GLU A 150 0.76 -4.54 -8.62
C GLU A 150 0.68 -6.00 -8.15
N LEU A 151 -0.37 -6.71 -8.55
CA LEU A 151 -0.47 -8.13 -8.30
C LEU A 151 0.59 -8.85 -9.14
N GLU A 152 1.61 -9.41 -8.49
CA GLU A 152 2.58 -10.25 -9.18
C GLU A 152 1.86 -11.46 -9.81
N GLY A 153 2.00 -11.62 -11.12
CA GLY A 153 1.44 -12.76 -11.84
C GLY A 153 2.02 -14.07 -11.32
N GLU A 154 1.16 -15.06 -11.13
CA GLU A 154 1.58 -16.45 -10.90
C GLU A 154 2.36 -16.99 -12.10
#